data_d81b64d6ff597cab572af99696657cb2
#
_entry.id   d81b64d6ff597cab572af99696657cb2
#
_cell.length_a   1.000
_cell.length_b   1.000
_cell.length_c   1.000
_cell.angle_alpha   90.00
_cell.angle_beta   90.00
_cell.angle_gamma   90.00
#
_symmetry.space_group_name_H-M   'P 1'
#
loop_
_entity.id
_entity.type
_entity.pdbx_description
1 polymer ?
#
loop_
_entity_poly.entity_id
_entity_poly.type
_entity_poly.pdbx_seq_one_letter_code
_entity_poly.pdbx_strand_id
1 'polypeptide(L)'
;MKICLIGNGLTNLVLAKNLVNKKIKVDLYSGFERFDKMTSRTIGITKNNIEFFNNKILDIKKFSWPINQIKVFSEFDINNEIINFNKKNNLLFSIVKYKDIFNLVNNSLKKNKYFKKIKIKQSSYKSILNKEYYNLIINSDSKNPIFNNFFYNKIYKNYNSTAYTCILKHKKCINNNATQVFSKIGPIAFLPCSNTETSIVFSILENENIKSEQNIKDLITSYNNKYNIKSFGKFEKFVLKFSVQNNYFHNNILSFGQNLHQIHPLAGQGFNMILRDIQMLSELIDSRLELGLTLDKSLLKDFQSKTKHLNFIFSLGIDFIHEFFKFENNYGNNYSR
;
A
#
# COMPACT_ATOMS: atom_id res chain seq x y z
N MET A 1 -16.68 -24.09 4.01
CA MET A 1 -16.05 -23.01 4.78
C MET A 1 -16.48 -21.66 4.25
N LYS A 2 -16.64 -20.68 5.15
CA LYS A 2 -17.11 -19.32 4.80
C LYS A 2 -16.36 -18.27 5.59
N ILE A 3 -15.81 -17.25 4.87
CA ILE A 3 -15.03 -16.15 5.47
C ILE A 3 -15.75 -14.83 5.22
N CYS A 4 -15.81 -14.01 6.26
CA CYS A 4 -16.31 -12.64 6.19
C CYS A 4 -15.14 -11.67 5.99
N LEU A 5 -15.22 -10.78 5.02
CA LEU A 5 -14.30 -9.66 4.84
C LEU A 5 -15.02 -8.35 5.09
N ILE A 6 -14.43 -7.45 5.88
CA ILE A 6 -14.98 -6.13 6.20
C ILE A 6 -14.08 -5.06 5.60
N GLY A 7 -14.65 -4.22 4.72
CA GLY A 7 -13.95 -3.17 3.98
C GLY A 7 -13.81 -3.47 2.49
N ASN A 8 -14.02 -2.45 1.65
CA ASN A 8 -14.05 -2.57 0.18
C ASN A 8 -12.76 -2.04 -0.49
N GLY A 9 -11.66 -1.98 0.23
CA GLY A 9 -10.36 -1.57 -0.29
C GLY A 9 -9.70 -2.67 -1.14
N LEU A 10 -8.63 -2.30 -1.86
CA LEU A 10 -7.87 -3.22 -2.71
C LEU A 10 -7.34 -4.44 -1.92
N THR A 11 -6.92 -4.25 -0.68
CA THR A 11 -6.49 -5.34 0.23
C THR A 11 -7.50 -6.47 0.30
N ASN A 12 -8.76 -6.15 0.63
CA ASN A 12 -9.80 -7.18 0.75
C ASN A 12 -10.26 -7.74 -0.58
N LEU A 13 -10.21 -6.96 -1.67
CA LEU A 13 -10.52 -7.49 -3.00
C LEU A 13 -9.46 -8.51 -3.44
N VAL A 14 -8.18 -8.22 -3.21
CA VAL A 14 -7.07 -9.13 -3.52
C VAL A 14 -7.14 -10.40 -2.66
N LEU A 15 -7.39 -10.25 -1.36
CA LEU A 15 -7.59 -11.38 -0.46
C LEU A 15 -8.82 -12.21 -0.86
N ALA A 16 -9.96 -11.55 -1.16
CA ALA A 16 -11.16 -12.24 -1.64
C ALA A 16 -10.88 -13.06 -2.90
N LYS A 17 -10.13 -12.48 -3.87
CA LYS A 17 -9.78 -13.19 -5.11
C LYS A 17 -8.90 -14.40 -4.83
N ASN A 18 -7.92 -14.29 -3.91
CA ASN A 18 -7.12 -15.43 -3.49
C ASN A 18 -7.97 -16.54 -2.85
N LEU A 19 -8.89 -16.19 -1.94
CA LEU A 19 -9.76 -17.14 -1.24
C LEU A 19 -10.76 -17.84 -2.18
N VAL A 20 -11.38 -17.10 -3.10
CA VAL A 20 -12.34 -17.72 -4.05
C VAL A 20 -11.65 -18.61 -5.09
N ASN A 21 -10.37 -18.35 -5.41
CA ASN A 21 -9.56 -19.25 -6.24
C ASN A 21 -9.35 -20.62 -5.54
N LYS A 22 -9.40 -20.67 -4.20
CA LYS A 22 -9.39 -21.88 -3.36
C LYS A 22 -10.80 -22.46 -3.11
N LYS A 23 -11.84 -21.96 -3.81
CA LYS A 23 -13.25 -22.36 -3.65
C LYS A 23 -13.82 -22.10 -2.24
N ILE A 24 -13.24 -21.17 -1.47
CA ILE A 24 -13.76 -20.71 -0.19
C ILE A 24 -14.85 -19.67 -0.43
N LYS A 25 -16.01 -19.80 0.26
CA LYS A 25 -17.10 -18.81 0.17
C LYS A 25 -16.70 -17.55 0.92
N VAL A 26 -16.85 -16.38 0.25
CA VAL A 26 -16.48 -15.07 0.78
C VAL A 26 -17.66 -14.12 0.73
N ASP A 27 -18.06 -13.59 1.90
CA ASP A 27 -18.96 -12.45 1.99
C ASP A 27 -18.14 -11.20 2.29
N LEU A 28 -18.16 -10.21 1.38
CA LEU A 28 -17.48 -8.92 1.56
C LEU A 28 -18.50 -7.86 1.96
N TYR A 29 -18.36 -7.38 3.19
CA TYR A 29 -19.17 -6.28 3.73
C TYR A 29 -18.48 -4.94 3.47
N SER A 30 -19.21 -4.02 2.85
CA SER A 30 -18.71 -2.69 2.54
C SER A 30 -19.68 -1.61 2.98
N GLY A 31 -19.16 -0.53 3.54
CA GLY A 31 -19.88 0.72 3.71
C GLY A 31 -20.12 1.42 2.35
N PHE A 32 -20.46 2.69 2.42
CA PHE A 32 -20.77 3.51 1.22
C PHE A 32 -19.53 4.17 0.60
N GLU A 33 -18.31 3.87 1.06
CA GLU A 33 -17.08 4.46 0.52
C GLU A 33 -16.84 4.04 -0.94
N ARG A 34 -16.48 5.02 -1.77
CA ARG A 34 -16.14 4.81 -3.18
C ARG A 34 -14.63 4.93 -3.36
N PHE A 35 -13.96 3.80 -3.56
CA PHE A 35 -12.52 3.72 -3.83
C PHE A 35 -12.18 3.86 -5.33
N ASP A 36 -13.17 3.81 -6.21
CA ASP A 36 -13.05 3.95 -7.66
C ASP A 36 -12.63 5.36 -8.12
N LYS A 37 -12.69 6.34 -7.21
CA LYS A 37 -12.34 7.75 -7.49
C LYS A 37 -10.84 8.07 -7.39
N MET A 38 -10.03 7.15 -6.84
CA MET A 38 -8.57 7.35 -6.73
C MET A 38 -7.91 7.16 -8.10
N THR A 39 -7.63 8.26 -8.79
CA THR A 39 -7.11 8.24 -10.17
C THR A 39 -5.61 8.49 -10.26
N SER A 40 -5.03 9.19 -9.28
CA SER A 40 -3.61 9.56 -9.26
C SER A 40 -2.72 8.57 -8.53
N ARG A 41 -3.31 7.69 -7.71
CA ARG A 41 -2.55 6.75 -6.89
C ARG A 41 -1.94 5.63 -7.72
N THR A 42 -0.65 5.39 -7.50
CA THR A 42 0.09 4.24 -8.05
C THR A 42 0.63 3.38 -6.92
N ILE A 43 1.01 2.16 -7.27
CA ILE A 43 1.58 1.17 -6.35
C ILE A 43 2.84 0.61 -7.00
N GLY A 44 3.95 0.61 -6.25
CA GLY A 44 5.14 -0.15 -6.60
C GLY A 44 5.03 -1.57 -6.06
N ILE A 45 5.12 -2.59 -6.91
CA ILE A 45 5.06 -3.99 -6.51
C ILE A 45 6.39 -4.66 -6.82
N THR A 46 7.03 -5.25 -5.81
CA THR A 46 8.32 -5.96 -5.96
C THR A 46 8.18 -7.20 -6.85
N LYS A 47 9.28 -7.64 -7.46
CA LYS A 47 9.30 -8.80 -8.35
C LYS A 47 8.60 -10.04 -7.76
N ASN A 48 8.98 -10.43 -6.55
CA ASN A 48 8.40 -11.61 -5.88
C ASN A 48 6.89 -11.46 -5.64
N ASN A 49 6.44 -10.26 -5.27
CA ASN A 49 5.02 -9.98 -5.06
C ASN A 49 4.23 -9.96 -6.39
N ILE A 50 4.84 -9.53 -7.50
CA ILE A 50 4.24 -9.65 -8.85
C ILE A 50 4.08 -11.12 -9.23
N GLU A 51 5.09 -11.94 -9.01
CA GLU A 51 5.05 -13.37 -9.27
C GLU A 51 3.94 -14.05 -8.44
N PHE A 52 3.87 -13.75 -7.14
CA PHE A 52 2.78 -14.22 -6.29
C PHE A 52 1.41 -13.77 -6.81
N PHE A 53 1.26 -12.49 -7.15
CA PHE A 53 0.01 -11.94 -7.65
C PHE A 53 -0.44 -12.63 -8.94
N ASN A 54 0.46 -12.79 -9.91
CA ASN A 54 0.17 -13.42 -11.19
C ASN A 54 -0.20 -14.90 -11.05
N ASN A 55 0.49 -15.62 -10.17
CA ASN A 55 0.31 -17.06 -10.03
C ASN A 55 -0.89 -17.45 -9.14
N LYS A 56 -1.17 -16.68 -8.08
CA LYS A 56 -2.14 -17.05 -7.04
C LYS A 56 -3.40 -16.20 -7.03
N ILE A 57 -3.40 -15.02 -7.66
CA ILE A 57 -4.51 -14.08 -7.62
C ILE A 57 -5.06 -13.85 -9.03
N LEU A 58 -4.33 -13.08 -9.86
CA LEU A 58 -4.75 -12.71 -11.22
C LEU A 58 -3.55 -12.13 -11.99
N ASP A 59 -3.44 -12.40 -13.28
CA ASP A 59 -2.36 -11.83 -14.12
C ASP A 59 -2.54 -10.31 -14.30
N ILE A 60 -1.50 -9.55 -13.88
CA ILE A 60 -1.44 -8.10 -13.96
C ILE A 60 -0.31 -7.58 -14.87
N LYS A 61 0.34 -8.45 -15.64
CA LYS A 61 1.48 -8.08 -16.49
C LYS A 61 1.17 -6.90 -17.41
N LYS A 62 -0.01 -6.88 -18.03
CA LYS A 62 -0.45 -5.81 -18.95
C LYS A 62 -0.63 -4.44 -18.28
N PHE A 63 -0.76 -4.40 -16.96
CA PHE A 63 -0.96 -3.19 -16.16
C PHE A 63 0.31 -2.76 -15.41
N SER A 64 1.40 -3.53 -15.58
CA SER A 64 2.64 -3.38 -14.82
C SER A 64 3.68 -2.68 -15.68
N TRP A 65 4.21 -1.54 -15.20
CA TRP A 65 5.32 -0.84 -15.84
C TRP A 65 6.63 -1.21 -15.14
N PRO A 66 7.59 -1.80 -15.86
CA PRO A 66 8.82 -2.31 -15.25
C PRO A 66 9.79 -1.19 -14.88
N ILE A 67 10.39 -1.30 -13.69
CA ILE A 67 11.44 -0.42 -13.19
C ILE A 67 12.71 -1.24 -12.96
N ASN A 68 13.78 -0.85 -13.65
CA ASN A 68 15.06 -1.54 -13.63
C ASN A 68 16.10 -0.82 -12.76
N GLN A 69 15.87 0.45 -12.45
CA GLN A 69 16.79 1.27 -11.68
C GLN A 69 16.02 2.21 -10.73
N ILE A 70 16.57 2.39 -9.54
CA ILE A 70 16.13 3.40 -8.57
C ILE A 70 17.33 4.28 -8.26
N LYS A 71 17.16 5.58 -8.44
CA LYS A 71 18.15 6.60 -8.12
C LYS A 71 17.64 7.44 -6.95
N VAL A 72 18.47 7.61 -5.94
CA VAL A 72 18.18 8.41 -4.75
C VAL A 72 19.14 9.57 -4.68
N PHE A 73 18.60 10.77 -4.49
CA PHE A 73 19.35 12.02 -4.40
C PHE A 73 19.02 12.75 -3.10
N SER A 74 19.94 13.57 -2.62
CA SER A 74 19.68 14.64 -1.65
C SER A 74 19.51 15.97 -2.36
N GLU A 75 18.72 16.87 -1.78
CA GLU A 75 18.60 18.25 -2.25
C GLU A 75 19.94 19.00 -2.22
N PHE A 76 20.83 18.63 -1.28
CA PHE A 76 22.15 19.26 -1.15
C PHE A 76 23.12 18.90 -2.28
N ASP A 77 22.88 17.75 -2.93
CA ASP A 77 23.72 17.29 -4.04
C ASP A 77 22.86 16.52 -5.05
N ILE A 78 22.12 17.31 -5.85
CA ILE A 78 21.24 16.76 -6.90
C ILE A 78 22.03 16.11 -8.04
N ASN A 79 23.31 16.42 -8.18
CA ASN A 79 24.15 15.91 -9.26
C ASN A 79 24.76 14.53 -8.93
N ASN A 80 24.94 14.22 -7.65
CA ASN A 80 25.50 12.94 -7.21
C ASN A 80 24.43 12.04 -6.60
N GLU A 81 24.37 10.81 -7.08
CA GLU A 81 23.46 9.78 -6.58
C GLU A 81 23.97 9.29 -5.21
N ILE A 82 23.17 9.46 -4.13
CA ILE A 82 23.47 8.89 -2.81
C ILE A 82 23.42 7.36 -2.89
N ILE A 83 22.38 6.85 -3.55
CA ILE A 83 22.15 5.41 -3.70
C ILE A 83 21.66 5.15 -5.11
N ASN A 84 22.26 4.15 -5.76
CA ASN A 84 21.85 3.67 -7.07
C ASN A 84 21.61 2.15 -7.01
N PHE A 85 20.34 1.78 -6.97
CA PHE A 85 19.95 0.39 -7.13
C PHE A 85 19.82 0.09 -8.61
N ASN A 86 20.82 -0.57 -9.19
CA ASN A 86 20.83 -1.01 -10.58
C ASN A 86 21.07 -2.52 -10.63
N LYS A 87 20.08 -3.28 -11.07
CA LYS A 87 20.26 -4.67 -11.46
C LYS A 87 20.29 -4.73 -12.98
N LYS A 88 21.48 -4.83 -13.57
CA LYS A 88 21.62 -5.06 -15.02
C LYS A 88 20.67 -6.19 -15.46
N ASN A 89 19.72 -5.86 -16.33
CA ASN A 89 18.72 -6.78 -16.92
C ASN A 89 17.73 -7.46 -15.95
N ASN A 90 17.59 -7.02 -14.69
CA ASN A 90 16.65 -7.58 -13.75
C ASN A 90 15.61 -6.55 -13.28
N LEU A 91 14.36 -6.97 -13.28
CA LEU A 91 13.24 -6.20 -12.71
C LEU A 91 13.46 -6.00 -11.21
N LEU A 92 13.47 -4.76 -10.74
CA LEU A 92 13.46 -4.43 -9.31
C LEU A 92 12.04 -4.44 -8.76
N PHE A 93 11.15 -3.69 -9.39
CA PHE A 93 9.73 -3.64 -9.10
C PHE A 93 8.95 -3.15 -10.32
N SER A 94 7.63 -3.20 -10.26
CA SER A 94 6.76 -2.63 -11.29
C SER A 94 5.82 -1.62 -10.69
N ILE A 95 5.56 -0.56 -11.43
CA ILE A 95 4.52 0.42 -11.07
C ILE A 95 3.21 0.00 -11.72
N VAL A 96 2.14 0.01 -10.93
CA VAL A 96 0.77 -0.24 -11.39
C VAL A 96 -0.15 0.89 -10.93
N LYS A 97 -1.12 1.29 -11.74
CA LYS A 97 -2.13 2.26 -11.33
C LYS A 97 -3.14 1.57 -10.41
N TYR A 98 -3.40 2.14 -9.24
CA TYR A 98 -4.34 1.61 -8.24
C TYR A 98 -5.70 1.31 -8.85
N LYS A 99 -6.24 2.25 -9.64
CA LYS A 99 -7.55 2.14 -10.29
C LYS A 99 -7.65 0.92 -11.21
N ASP A 100 -6.59 0.65 -11.99
CA ASP A 100 -6.60 -0.44 -12.96
C ASP A 100 -6.65 -1.80 -12.26
N ILE A 101 -5.80 -1.99 -11.23
CA ILE A 101 -5.80 -3.22 -10.43
C ILE A 101 -7.10 -3.36 -9.64
N PHE A 102 -7.61 -2.28 -9.04
CA PHE A 102 -8.88 -2.30 -8.31
C PHE A 102 -10.02 -2.77 -9.22
N ASN A 103 -10.14 -2.18 -10.42
CA ASN A 103 -11.19 -2.54 -11.38
C ASN A 103 -11.04 -3.97 -11.89
N LEU A 104 -9.82 -4.38 -12.21
CA LEU A 104 -9.51 -5.72 -12.69
C LEU A 104 -9.95 -6.79 -11.68
N VAL A 105 -9.50 -6.66 -10.43
CA VAL A 105 -9.82 -7.61 -9.36
C VAL A 105 -11.31 -7.58 -9.02
N ASN A 106 -11.90 -6.39 -8.86
CA ASN A 106 -13.32 -6.24 -8.55
C ASN A 106 -14.22 -6.84 -9.66
N ASN A 107 -13.87 -6.64 -10.94
CA ASN A 107 -14.64 -7.22 -12.05
C ASN A 107 -14.50 -8.75 -12.12
N SER A 108 -13.32 -9.29 -11.81
CA SER A 108 -13.11 -10.74 -11.74
C SER A 108 -13.92 -11.43 -10.63
N LEU A 109 -14.26 -10.70 -9.58
CA LEU A 109 -15.05 -11.19 -8.44
C LEU A 109 -16.56 -11.14 -8.69
N LYS A 110 -17.07 -10.17 -9.45
CA LYS A 110 -18.52 -9.93 -9.65
C LYS A 110 -19.29 -11.16 -10.14
N LYS A 111 -18.68 -12.00 -10.98
CA LYS A 111 -19.30 -13.20 -11.57
C LYS A 111 -18.91 -14.50 -10.85
N ASN A 112 -18.19 -14.42 -9.74
CA ASN A 112 -17.69 -15.61 -9.05
C ASN A 112 -18.75 -16.17 -8.08
N LYS A 113 -19.12 -17.44 -8.23
CA LYS A 113 -20.15 -18.10 -7.39
C LYS A 113 -19.79 -18.22 -5.90
N TYR A 114 -18.51 -18.11 -5.56
CA TYR A 114 -18.01 -18.13 -4.18
C TYR A 114 -17.93 -16.74 -3.55
N PHE A 115 -18.27 -15.67 -4.28
CA PHE A 115 -18.16 -14.31 -3.82
C PHE A 115 -19.51 -13.60 -3.73
N LYS A 116 -19.79 -12.98 -2.57
CA LYS A 116 -20.94 -12.12 -2.38
C LYS A 116 -20.51 -10.78 -1.79
N LYS A 117 -20.93 -9.67 -2.42
CA LYS A 117 -20.74 -8.34 -1.90
C LYS A 117 -22.02 -7.83 -1.26
N ILE A 118 -21.92 -7.37 0.00
CA ILE A 118 -23.06 -6.96 0.83
C ILE A 118 -22.82 -5.52 1.29
N LYS A 119 -23.74 -4.62 1.00
CA LYS A 119 -23.73 -3.27 1.56
C LYS A 119 -24.27 -3.29 2.98
N ILE A 120 -23.61 -2.57 3.88
CA ILE A 120 -23.98 -2.51 5.28
C ILE A 120 -23.93 -1.08 5.81
N LYS A 121 -24.88 -0.71 6.67
CA LYS A 121 -24.85 0.54 7.43
C LYS A 121 -23.89 0.42 8.62
N GLN A 122 -23.28 1.52 9.04
CA GLN A 122 -22.32 1.53 10.14
C GLN A 122 -22.88 0.98 11.45
N SER A 123 -24.14 1.25 11.76
CA SER A 123 -24.84 0.73 12.94
C SER A 123 -25.00 -0.80 12.95
N SER A 124 -24.97 -1.44 11.79
CA SER A 124 -25.25 -2.88 11.64
C SER A 124 -24.00 -3.76 11.69
N TYR A 125 -22.77 -3.19 11.85
CA TYR A 125 -21.54 -4.01 11.89
C TYR A 125 -21.52 -5.01 13.06
N LYS A 126 -22.12 -4.66 14.21
CA LYS A 126 -22.22 -5.57 15.36
C LYS A 126 -22.98 -6.85 15.04
N SER A 127 -23.96 -6.81 14.14
CA SER A 127 -24.73 -8.00 13.75
C SER A 127 -23.89 -9.04 12.98
N ILE A 128 -22.73 -8.65 12.43
CA ILE A 128 -21.81 -9.58 11.76
C ILE A 128 -21.19 -10.52 12.80
N LEU A 129 -20.89 -10.03 14.00
CA LEU A 129 -20.26 -10.80 15.07
C LEU A 129 -21.16 -11.94 15.58
N ASN A 130 -22.49 -11.76 15.51
CA ASN A 130 -23.47 -12.73 15.95
C ASN A 130 -23.72 -13.84 14.90
N LYS A 131 -23.02 -13.79 13.75
CA LYS A 131 -23.17 -14.80 12.71
C LYS A 131 -22.17 -15.93 12.90
N GLU A 132 -22.53 -16.94 13.66
CA GLU A 132 -21.72 -18.10 14.02
C GLU A 132 -21.23 -18.93 12.81
N TYR A 133 -21.83 -18.74 11.64
CA TYR A 133 -21.44 -19.49 10.45
C TYR A 133 -20.17 -18.98 9.73
N TYR A 134 -19.57 -17.86 10.19
CA TYR A 134 -18.27 -17.44 9.68
C TYR A 134 -17.13 -18.11 10.45
N ASN A 135 -16.31 -18.87 9.74
CA ASN A 135 -15.10 -19.43 10.30
C ASN A 135 -14.13 -18.33 10.76
N LEU A 136 -13.94 -17.32 9.90
CA LEU A 136 -13.09 -16.16 10.17
C LEU A 136 -13.79 -14.86 9.72
N ILE A 137 -13.51 -13.79 10.45
CA ILE A 137 -13.89 -12.42 10.12
C ILE A 137 -12.60 -11.61 9.94
N ILE A 138 -12.32 -11.10 8.73
CA ILE A 138 -11.10 -10.35 8.43
C ILE A 138 -11.46 -8.90 8.18
N ASN A 139 -10.96 -8.00 9.03
CA ASN A 139 -11.29 -6.59 9.03
C ASN A 139 -10.14 -5.73 8.53
N SER A 140 -10.26 -5.12 7.36
CA SER A 140 -9.29 -4.14 6.82
C SER A 140 -9.81 -2.69 6.84
N ASP A 141 -10.95 -2.44 7.47
CA ASP A 141 -11.52 -1.11 7.61
C ASP A 141 -11.40 -0.61 9.06
N SER A 142 -10.58 0.43 9.27
CA SER A 142 -10.35 1.03 10.59
C SER A 142 -11.49 1.93 11.08
N LYS A 143 -12.46 2.24 10.22
CA LYS A 143 -13.54 3.19 10.57
C LYS A 143 -14.75 2.52 11.16
N ASN A 144 -14.79 1.20 11.24
CA ASN A 144 -15.94 0.48 11.78
C ASN A 144 -15.81 0.23 13.30
N PRO A 145 -16.95 0.04 14.00
CA PRO A 145 -16.95 -0.17 15.44
C PRO A 145 -16.20 -1.42 15.92
N ILE A 146 -16.10 -2.46 15.09
CA ILE A 146 -15.37 -3.69 15.43
C ILE A 146 -13.88 -3.39 15.62
N PHE A 147 -13.30 -2.55 14.74
CA PHE A 147 -11.90 -2.15 14.87
C PHE A 147 -11.67 -1.37 16.18
N ASN A 148 -12.50 -0.38 16.45
CA ASN A 148 -12.35 0.47 17.63
C ASN A 148 -12.50 -0.31 18.94
N ASN A 149 -13.36 -1.34 18.98
CA ASN A 149 -13.61 -2.12 20.18
C ASN A 149 -12.49 -3.11 20.50
N PHE A 150 -11.83 -3.70 19.48
CA PHE A 150 -10.91 -4.83 19.70
C PHE A 150 -9.45 -4.54 19.34
N PHE A 151 -9.19 -3.48 18.55
CA PHE A 151 -7.87 -3.22 17.97
C PHE A 151 -7.34 -1.80 18.26
N TYR A 152 -7.65 -1.26 19.44
CA TYR A 152 -7.22 0.09 19.86
C TYR A 152 -5.74 0.15 20.28
N ASN A 153 -5.16 -0.96 20.74
CA ASN A 153 -3.79 -1.00 21.24
C ASN A 153 -2.78 -1.14 20.08
N LYS A 154 -2.20 -0.02 19.68
CA LYS A 154 -1.21 0.07 18.60
C LYS A 154 -0.13 1.11 18.91
N ILE A 155 1.06 0.91 18.37
CA ILE A 155 2.08 1.95 18.30
C ILE A 155 1.64 2.93 17.22
N TYR A 156 1.63 4.23 17.53
CA TYR A 156 1.14 5.26 16.63
C TYR A 156 2.04 6.49 16.68
N LYS A 157 2.34 7.06 15.49
CA LYS A 157 3.07 8.32 15.33
C LYS A 157 2.44 9.11 14.19
N ASN A 158 2.22 10.39 14.39
CA ASN A 158 1.87 11.31 13.30
C ASN A 158 3.16 11.86 12.69
N TYR A 159 3.30 11.75 11.37
CA TYR A 159 4.45 12.34 10.68
C TYR A 159 4.35 13.85 10.53
N ASN A 160 3.18 14.44 10.81
CA ASN A 160 2.88 15.84 10.53
C ASN A 160 3.24 16.21 9.09
N SER A 161 2.87 15.32 8.18
CA SER A 161 3.15 15.42 6.76
C SER A 161 1.95 14.95 5.95
N THR A 162 1.77 15.56 4.79
CA THR A 162 0.74 15.19 3.82
C THR A 162 1.41 14.78 2.50
N ALA A 163 1.09 13.60 2.00
CA ALA A 163 1.49 13.18 0.66
C ALA A 163 0.54 13.73 -0.39
N TYR A 164 1.08 14.39 -1.37
CA TYR A 164 0.39 14.84 -2.59
C TYR A 164 0.76 13.91 -3.73
N THR A 165 -0.24 13.40 -4.44
CA THR A 165 -0.02 12.51 -5.58
C THR A 165 -0.70 13.03 -6.81
N CYS A 166 -0.02 12.97 -7.96
CA CYS A 166 -0.61 13.26 -9.27
C CYS A 166 0.07 12.43 -10.36
N ILE A 167 -0.57 12.34 -11.53
CA ILE A 167 0.05 11.78 -12.74
C ILE A 167 0.57 12.93 -13.58
N LEU A 168 1.88 12.98 -13.76
CA LEU A 168 2.56 13.91 -14.64
C LEU A 168 2.54 13.37 -16.07
N LYS A 169 2.03 14.14 -17.04
CA LYS A 169 2.15 13.85 -18.48
C LYS A 169 3.31 14.63 -19.07
N HIS A 170 4.14 13.96 -19.86
CA HIS A 170 5.36 14.53 -20.43
C HIS A 170 5.57 14.07 -21.88
N LYS A 171 6.56 14.65 -22.59
CA LYS A 171 6.98 14.15 -23.89
C LYS A 171 7.52 12.72 -23.74
N LYS A 172 7.33 11.92 -24.81
CA LYS A 172 7.80 10.53 -24.83
C LYS A 172 9.32 10.44 -24.55
N CYS A 173 9.69 9.60 -23.59
CA CYS A 173 11.10 9.32 -23.25
C CYS A 173 11.25 7.86 -22.79
N ILE A 174 12.47 7.35 -22.73
CA ILE A 174 12.76 6.08 -22.06
C ILE A 174 12.55 6.27 -20.56
N ASN A 175 11.65 5.49 -19.97
CA ASN A 175 11.13 5.77 -18.64
C ASN A 175 11.09 4.53 -17.73
N ASN A 176 12.25 3.90 -17.52
CA ASN A 176 12.39 2.66 -16.70
C ASN A 176 13.10 2.90 -15.36
N ASN A 177 13.44 4.17 -15.06
CA ASN A 177 14.18 4.54 -13.85
C ASN A 177 13.28 5.34 -12.94
N ALA A 178 13.05 4.87 -11.72
CA ALA A 178 12.42 5.63 -10.66
C ALA A 178 13.46 6.55 -9.99
N THR A 179 13.03 7.74 -9.60
CA THR A 179 13.89 8.71 -8.92
C THR A 179 13.22 9.14 -7.61
N GLN A 180 14.01 9.23 -6.55
CA GLN A 180 13.58 9.81 -5.28
C GLN A 180 14.57 10.88 -4.86
N VAL A 181 14.06 12.05 -4.48
CA VAL A 181 14.85 13.16 -3.94
C VAL A 181 14.39 13.41 -2.50
N PHE A 182 15.32 13.41 -1.57
CA PHE A 182 15.10 13.84 -0.20
C PHE A 182 15.36 15.34 -0.11
N SER A 183 14.29 16.11 -0.02
CA SER A 183 14.35 17.58 0.09
C SER A 183 14.04 18.06 1.51
N LYS A 184 14.38 19.32 1.81
CA LYS A 184 14.08 19.97 3.10
C LYS A 184 12.58 19.97 3.41
N ILE A 185 11.75 20.11 2.38
CA ILE A 185 10.28 20.13 2.48
C ILE A 185 9.74 18.72 2.75
N GLY A 186 10.46 17.69 2.29
CA GLY A 186 10.14 16.27 2.40
C GLY A 186 10.46 15.49 1.13
N PRO A 187 10.37 14.18 1.16
CA PRO A 187 10.73 13.33 0.03
C PRO A 187 9.75 13.44 -1.13
N ILE A 188 10.30 13.60 -2.35
CA ILE A 188 9.58 13.54 -3.61
C ILE A 188 10.04 12.33 -4.44
N ALA A 189 9.10 11.56 -4.96
CA ALA A 189 9.36 10.42 -5.84
C ALA A 189 8.73 10.61 -7.21
N PHE A 190 9.51 10.29 -8.25
CA PHE A 190 9.09 10.20 -9.65
C PHE A 190 9.02 8.73 -10.04
N LEU A 191 7.83 8.21 -10.22
CA LEU A 191 7.56 6.78 -10.44
C LEU A 191 6.99 6.58 -11.86
N PRO A 192 7.79 6.11 -12.82
CA PRO A 192 7.34 5.88 -14.19
C PRO A 192 6.13 4.96 -14.30
N CYS A 193 5.13 5.36 -15.08
CA CYS A 193 3.93 4.57 -15.36
C CYS A 193 3.84 4.16 -16.83
N SER A 194 4.51 4.92 -17.70
CA SER A 194 4.64 4.67 -19.14
C SER A 194 5.76 5.54 -19.71
N ASN A 195 6.01 5.45 -21.01
CA ASN A 195 6.94 6.36 -21.70
C ASN A 195 6.45 7.82 -21.77
N THR A 196 5.22 8.11 -21.36
CA THR A 196 4.60 9.45 -21.43
C THR A 196 3.95 9.90 -20.12
N GLU A 197 3.95 9.03 -19.09
CA GLU A 197 3.32 9.31 -17.81
C GLU A 197 4.22 8.87 -16.65
N THR A 198 4.30 9.71 -15.62
CA THR A 198 5.05 9.46 -14.39
C THR A 198 4.18 9.84 -13.20
N SER A 199 4.04 8.96 -12.22
CA SER A 199 3.37 9.29 -10.96
C SER A 199 4.32 10.04 -10.06
N ILE A 200 3.82 11.13 -9.49
CA ILE A 200 4.51 11.91 -8.47
C ILE A 200 3.93 11.55 -7.11
N VAL A 201 4.80 11.33 -6.13
CA VAL A 201 4.45 11.22 -4.72
C VAL A 201 5.33 12.20 -3.96
N PHE A 202 4.76 13.29 -3.49
CA PHE A 202 5.48 14.33 -2.77
C PHE A 202 4.93 14.43 -1.35
N SER A 203 5.76 14.09 -0.37
CA SER A 203 5.42 14.20 1.06
C SER A 203 5.89 15.56 1.55
N ILE A 204 4.95 16.40 2.00
CA ILE A 204 5.21 17.77 2.44
C ILE A 204 4.94 17.88 3.93
N LEU A 205 5.88 18.46 4.69
CA LEU A 205 5.72 18.78 6.11
C LEU A 205 4.63 19.83 6.32
N GLU A 206 3.79 19.68 7.34
CA GLU A 206 2.69 20.63 7.62
C GLU A 206 3.15 22.04 8.00
N ASN A 207 4.39 22.18 8.52
CA ASN A 207 4.98 23.47 8.87
C ASN A 207 5.34 24.33 7.65
N GLU A 208 5.37 23.73 6.47
CA GLU A 208 5.66 24.45 5.24
C GLU A 208 4.40 25.20 4.75
N ASN A 209 4.54 26.50 4.53
CA ASN A 209 3.43 27.37 4.07
C ASN A 209 3.02 27.13 2.61
N ILE A 210 3.04 25.86 2.17
CA ILE A 210 2.67 25.46 0.81
C ILE A 210 1.16 25.28 0.75
N LYS A 211 0.42 26.34 0.44
CA LYS A 211 -1.05 26.38 0.51
C LYS A 211 -1.75 26.15 -0.83
N SER A 212 -1.07 26.34 -1.97
CA SER A 212 -1.70 26.25 -3.27
C SER A 212 -1.20 25.07 -4.11
N GLU A 213 -2.07 24.56 -5.00
CA GLU A 213 -1.64 23.54 -5.98
C GLU A 213 -0.58 24.08 -6.93
N GLN A 214 -0.56 25.39 -7.19
CA GLN A 214 0.44 26.01 -8.06
C GLN A 214 1.84 25.91 -7.39
N ASN A 215 1.97 26.25 -6.12
CA ASN A 215 3.25 26.12 -5.40
C ASN A 215 3.79 24.68 -5.44
N ILE A 216 2.89 23.68 -5.33
CA ILE A 216 3.29 22.26 -5.43
C ILE A 216 3.78 21.93 -6.84
N LYS A 217 3.13 22.44 -7.89
CA LYS A 217 3.58 22.25 -9.28
C LYS A 217 4.94 22.89 -9.54
N ASP A 218 5.17 24.08 -9.01
CA ASP A 218 6.44 24.81 -9.17
C ASP A 218 7.58 24.03 -8.48
N LEU A 219 7.35 23.52 -7.26
CA LEU A 219 8.28 22.66 -6.55
C LEU A 219 8.57 21.34 -7.28
N ILE A 220 7.53 20.66 -7.78
CA ILE A 220 7.74 19.44 -8.58
C ILE A 220 8.56 19.76 -9.84
N THR A 221 8.34 20.91 -10.45
CA THR A 221 9.08 21.35 -11.64
C THR A 221 10.53 21.65 -11.31
N SER A 222 10.83 22.25 -10.16
CA SER A 222 12.22 22.54 -9.73
C SER A 222 13.04 21.29 -9.45
N TYR A 223 12.41 20.23 -8.91
CA TYR A 223 13.07 18.93 -8.70
C TYR A 223 13.07 18.01 -9.93
N ASN A 224 12.43 18.44 -11.02
CA ASN A 224 12.35 17.67 -12.26
C ASN A 224 13.54 17.98 -13.19
N ASN A 225 14.49 17.08 -13.28
CA ASN A 225 15.62 17.18 -14.20
C ASN A 225 15.49 16.31 -15.48
N LYS A 226 14.39 15.56 -15.63
CA LYS A 226 14.26 14.55 -16.68
C LYS A 226 13.12 14.81 -17.67
N TYR A 227 11.97 15.27 -17.17
CA TYR A 227 10.74 15.25 -17.95
C TYR A 227 10.41 16.60 -18.59
N ASN A 228 10.13 16.59 -19.89
CA ASN A 228 9.53 17.73 -20.56
C ASN A 228 8.01 17.70 -20.31
N ILE A 229 7.60 18.44 -19.26
CA ILE A 229 6.25 18.42 -18.71
C ILE A 229 5.24 19.00 -19.72
N LYS A 230 4.13 18.30 -19.93
CA LYS A 230 2.99 18.77 -20.72
C LYS A 230 1.84 19.22 -19.82
N SER A 231 1.51 18.42 -18.80
CA SER A 231 0.41 18.74 -17.88
C SER A 231 0.52 17.94 -16.60
N PHE A 232 -0.06 18.51 -15.53
CA PHE A 232 -0.29 17.82 -14.27
C PHE A 232 -1.72 17.29 -14.23
N GLY A 233 -1.88 16.04 -13.81
CA GLY A 233 -3.19 15.47 -13.49
C GLY A 233 -3.75 16.03 -12.19
N LYS A 234 -4.93 15.55 -11.81
CA LYS A 234 -5.57 15.94 -10.54
C LYS A 234 -4.70 15.53 -9.35
N PHE A 235 -4.53 16.45 -8.39
CA PHE A 235 -3.88 16.17 -7.14
C PHE A 235 -4.82 15.47 -6.15
N GLU A 236 -4.31 14.43 -5.49
CA GLU A 236 -4.95 13.76 -4.36
C GLU A 236 -4.05 13.90 -3.12
N LYS A 237 -4.67 13.99 -1.92
CA LYS A 237 -3.98 14.24 -0.65
C LYS A 237 -4.19 13.09 0.32
N PHE A 238 -3.12 12.71 1.02
CA PHE A 238 -3.15 11.65 2.04
C PHE A 238 -2.33 12.08 3.26
N VAL A 239 -2.98 12.19 4.42
CA VAL A 239 -2.27 12.44 5.70
C VAL A 239 -1.42 11.22 6.03
N LEU A 240 -0.14 11.45 6.33
CA LEU A 240 0.83 10.39 6.60
C LEU A 240 0.89 10.07 8.09
N LYS A 241 0.80 8.79 8.38
CA LYS A 241 0.80 8.27 9.75
C LYS A 241 1.61 6.98 9.80
N PHE A 242 2.25 6.76 10.93
CA PHE A 242 2.83 5.47 11.27
C PHE A 242 1.92 4.76 12.26
N SER A 243 1.61 3.52 12.01
CA SER A 243 1.00 2.68 13.04
C SER A 243 1.35 1.21 12.85
N VAL A 244 1.60 0.54 13.97
CA VAL A 244 1.82 -0.92 14.01
C VAL A 244 0.95 -1.50 15.10
N GLN A 245 0.17 -2.51 14.75
CA GLN A 245 -0.80 -3.16 15.62
C GLN A 245 -0.09 -4.12 16.59
N ASN A 246 -0.44 -4.06 17.88
CA ASN A 246 0.10 -4.97 18.87
C ASN A 246 -0.55 -6.35 18.83
N ASN A 247 -1.86 -6.41 18.70
CA ASN A 247 -2.62 -7.65 18.64
C ASN A 247 -3.32 -7.76 17.29
N TYR A 248 -3.02 -8.82 16.55
CA TYR A 248 -3.54 -8.99 15.19
C TYR A 248 -4.96 -9.57 15.18
N PHE A 249 -5.35 -10.30 16.21
CA PHE A 249 -6.66 -10.95 16.25
C PHE A 249 -7.33 -10.88 17.63
N HIS A 250 -8.65 -11.00 17.62
CA HIS A 250 -9.51 -11.19 18.80
C HIS A 250 -10.55 -12.26 18.46
N ASN A 251 -10.55 -13.38 19.20
CA ASN A 251 -11.35 -14.57 18.87
C ASN A 251 -11.11 -15.03 17.41
N ASN A 252 -12.16 -15.08 16.58
CA ASN A 252 -12.09 -15.41 15.16
C ASN A 252 -11.99 -14.16 14.25
N ILE A 253 -11.73 -12.97 14.81
CA ILE A 253 -11.63 -11.70 14.09
C ILE A 253 -10.15 -11.36 13.90
N LEU A 254 -9.72 -11.19 12.65
CA LEU A 254 -8.38 -10.74 12.27
C LEU A 254 -8.43 -9.27 11.84
N SER A 255 -7.60 -8.42 12.44
CA SER A 255 -7.24 -7.11 11.88
C SER A 255 -6.30 -7.34 10.71
N PHE A 256 -6.46 -6.62 9.57
CA PHE A 256 -5.70 -6.94 8.36
C PHE A 256 -5.36 -5.71 7.51
N GLY A 257 -4.30 -5.85 6.71
CA GLY A 257 -3.87 -4.81 5.78
C GLY A 257 -3.33 -3.57 6.48
N GLN A 258 -3.80 -2.38 6.10
CA GLN A 258 -3.36 -1.12 6.72
C GLN A 258 -3.72 -1.01 8.21
N ASN A 259 -4.60 -1.85 8.71
CA ASN A 259 -4.90 -1.91 10.13
C ASN A 259 -3.77 -2.58 10.93
N LEU A 260 -2.98 -3.48 10.32
CA LEU A 260 -1.83 -4.10 10.95
C LEU A 260 -0.61 -3.19 10.97
N HIS A 261 -0.35 -2.55 9.84
CA HIS A 261 0.80 -1.68 9.66
C HIS A 261 0.51 -0.58 8.65
N GLN A 262 0.76 0.64 9.05
CA GLN A 262 0.73 1.82 8.19
C GLN A 262 2.09 2.50 8.28
N ILE A 263 2.78 2.66 7.17
CA ILE A 263 4.14 3.19 7.09
C ILE A 263 4.21 4.38 6.13
N HIS A 264 5.28 5.15 6.23
CA HIS A 264 5.56 6.21 5.26
C HIS A 264 5.63 5.63 3.83
N PRO A 265 5.10 6.32 2.80
CA PRO A 265 5.05 5.83 1.41
C PRO A 265 6.42 5.79 0.70
N LEU A 266 7.54 5.77 1.44
CA LEU A 266 8.87 5.60 0.90
C LEU A 266 8.93 4.35 0.02
N ALA A 267 9.30 4.54 -1.22
CA ALA A 267 9.46 3.47 -2.23
C ALA A 267 8.21 2.56 -2.42
N GLY A 268 7.00 3.02 -2.04
CA GLY A 268 5.75 2.26 -2.25
C GLY A 268 5.63 0.95 -1.47
N GLN A 269 6.33 0.79 -0.35
CA GLN A 269 6.44 -0.48 0.38
C GLN A 269 5.17 -0.94 1.11
N GLY A 270 4.24 -0.04 1.42
CA GLY A 270 3.05 -0.39 2.21
C GLY A 270 2.21 -1.53 1.61
N PHE A 271 1.96 -1.51 0.31
CA PHE A 271 1.19 -2.57 -0.34
C PHE A 271 1.98 -3.88 -0.49
N ASN A 272 3.30 -3.81 -0.59
CA ASN A 272 4.16 -4.99 -0.60
C ASN A 272 4.11 -5.77 0.72
N MET A 273 4.03 -5.08 1.84
CA MET A 273 3.80 -5.73 3.15
C MET A 273 2.45 -6.44 3.18
N ILE A 274 1.39 -5.78 2.69
CA ILE A 274 0.05 -6.38 2.60
C ILE A 274 0.05 -7.64 1.72
N LEU A 275 0.75 -7.63 0.59
CA LEU A 275 0.86 -8.81 -0.28
C LEU A 275 1.59 -9.96 0.40
N ARG A 276 2.65 -9.69 1.18
CA ARG A 276 3.32 -10.71 1.99
C ARG A 276 2.40 -11.29 3.08
N ASP A 277 1.59 -10.44 3.71
CA ASP A 277 0.60 -10.90 4.69
C ASP A 277 -0.48 -11.77 4.02
N ILE A 278 -0.95 -11.41 2.82
CA ILE A 278 -1.89 -12.22 2.03
C ILE A 278 -1.25 -13.57 1.67
N GLN A 279 0.01 -13.55 1.24
CA GLN A 279 0.74 -14.78 0.90
C GLN A 279 0.85 -15.70 2.11
N MET A 280 1.31 -15.19 3.25
CA MET A 280 1.45 -15.97 4.50
C MET A 280 0.10 -16.55 4.95
N LEU A 281 -0.95 -15.73 4.95
CA LEU A 281 -2.30 -16.20 5.31
C LEU A 281 -2.80 -17.25 4.33
N SER A 282 -2.53 -17.08 3.03
CA SER A 282 -2.86 -18.04 1.97
C SER A 282 -2.17 -19.38 2.17
N GLU A 283 -0.87 -19.39 2.50
CA GLU A 283 -0.09 -20.60 2.76
C GLU A 283 -0.59 -21.35 4.00
N LEU A 284 -0.89 -20.62 5.08
CA LEU A 284 -1.47 -21.21 6.29
C LEU A 284 -2.86 -21.82 6.03
N ILE A 285 -3.68 -21.17 5.22
CA ILE A 285 -4.99 -21.70 4.81
C ILE A 285 -4.80 -22.97 3.98
N ASP A 286 -3.90 -22.97 2.99
CA ASP A 286 -3.63 -24.15 2.15
C ASP A 286 -3.21 -25.35 3.00
N SER A 287 -2.24 -25.14 3.91
CA SER A 287 -1.78 -26.21 4.81
C SER A 287 -2.90 -26.77 5.69
N ARG A 288 -3.81 -25.91 6.19
CA ARG A 288 -4.98 -26.36 6.96
C ARG A 288 -5.97 -27.16 6.13
N LEU A 289 -6.23 -26.72 4.90
CA LEU A 289 -7.14 -27.41 3.97
C LEU A 289 -6.60 -28.77 3.57
N GLU A 290 -5.31 -28.88 3.28
CA GLU A 290 -4.63 -30.14 2.94
C GLU A 290 -4.69 -31.17 4.09
N LEU A 291 -4.61 -30.70 5.34
CA LEU A 291 -4.72 -31.53 6.54
C LEU A 291 -6.17 -31.76 7.00
N GLY A 292 -7.16 -31.25 6.30
CA GLY A 292 -8.57 -31.34 6.71
C GLY A 292 -8.93 -30.57 7.97
N LEU A 293 -8.08 -29.62 8.41
CA LEU A 293 -8.26 -28.83 9.63
C LEU A 293 -9.21 -27.65 9.44
N THR A 294 -9.81 -27.20 10.53
CA THR A 294 -10.69 -26.03 10.52
C THR A 294 -9.91 -24.73 10.42
N LEU A 295 -10.56 -23.70 9.82
CA LEU A 295 -10.05 -22.32 9.83
C LEU A 295 -10.62 -21.62 11.06
N ASP A 296 -9.86 -21.58 12.14
CA ASP A 296 -10.27 -21.05 13.43
C ASP A 296 -9.22 -20.12 14.08
N LYS A 297 -9.38 -19.81 15.34
CA LYS A 297 -8.47 -18.96 16.12
C LYS A 297 -7.01 -19.43 16.10
N SER A 298 -6.76 -20.74 16.00
CA SER A 298 -5.38 -21.27 16.01
C SER A 298 -4.62 -20.84 14.74
N LEU A 299 -5.29 -20.80 13.56
CA LEU A 299 -4.72 -20.25 12.33
C LEU A 299 -4.32 -18.76 12.51
N LEU A 300 -5.15 -17.98 13.21
CA LEU A 300 -4.85 -16.57 13.47
C LEU A 300 -3.66 -16.38 14.39
N LYS A 301 -3.50 -17.27 15.39
CA LYS A 301 -2.33 -17.31 16.26
C LYS A 301 -1.06 -17.63 15.46
N ASP A 302 -1.11 -18.62 14.56
CA ASP A 302 0.00 -18.99 13.70
C ASP A 302 0.38 -17.83 12.76
N PHE A 303 -0.62 -17.15 12.16
CA PHE A 303 -0.41 -15.98 11.32
C PHE A 303 0.27 -14.85 12.09
N GLN A 304 -0.22 -14.49 13.29
CA GLN A 304 0.41 -13.47 14.12
C GLN A 304 1.84 -13.83 14.50
N SER A 305 2.11 -15.07 14.92
CA SER A 305 3.45 -15.50 15.34
C SER A 305 4.47 -15.43 14.20
N LYS A 306 4.06 -15.76 12.97
CA LYS A 306 4.94 -15.74 11.79
C LYS A 306 5.17 -14.35 11.21
N THR A 307 4.22 -13.42 11.35
CA THR A 307 4.27 -12.14 10.64
C THR A 307 4.57 -10.93 11.52
N LYS A 308 4.17 -10.94 12.79
CA LYS A 308 4.21 -9.75 13.66
C LYS A 308 5.62 -9.17 13.80
N HIS A 309 6.61 -9.98 14.12
CA HIS A 309 7.99 -9.52 14.34
C HIS A 309 8.62 -8.99 13.02
N LEU A 310 8.36 -9.66 11.89
CA LEU A 310 8.84 -9.23 10.58
C LEU A 310 8.23 -7.88 10.17
N ASN A 311 6.91 -7.74 10.33
CA ASN A 311 6.20 -6.51 10.03
C ASN A 311 6.67 -5.36 10.93
N PHE A 312 6.93 -5.64 12.22
CA PHE A 312 7.43 -4.64 13.16
C PHE A 312 8.83 -4.14 12.77
N ILE A 313 9.79 -5.05 12.56
CA ILE A 313 11.17 -4.68 12.16
C ILE A 313 11.17 -3.92 10.85
N PHE A 314 10.41 -4.38 9.86
CA PHE A 314 10.32 -3.71 8.56
C PHE A 314 9.70 -2.32 8.67
N SER A 315 8.64 -2.17 9.47
CA SER A 315 8.00 -0.87 9.69
C SER A 315 8.94 0.12 10.37
N LEU A 316 9.68 -0.32 11.41
CA LEU A 316 10.69 0.50 12.06
C LEU A 316 11.84 0.88 11.14
N GLY A 317 12.28 -0.04 10.27
CA GLY A 317 13.33 0.25 9.28
C GLY A 317 12.93 1.37 8.33
N ILE A 318 11.69 1.37 7.83
CA ILE A 318 11.17 2.44 6.98
C ILE A 318 11.04 3.77 7.75
N ASP A 319 10.55 3.73 9.01
CA ASP A 319 10.46 4.91 9.86
C ASP A 319 11.86 5.49 10.15
N PHE A 320 12.84 4.64 10.44
CA PHE A 320 14.22 5.05 10.66
C PHE A 320 14.83 5.75 9.43
N ILE A 321 14.63 5.20 8.22
CA ILE A 321 15.10 5.83 6.97
C ILE A 321 14.47 7.21 6.82
N HIS A 322 13.16 7.34 7.07
CA HIS A 322 12.46 8.62 7.00
C HIS A 322 13.04 9.65 7.98
N GLU A 323 13.22 9.27 9.26
CA GLU A 323 13.76 10.16 10.29
C GLU A 323 15.23 10.51 10.05
N PHE A 324 16.04 9.58 9.55
CA PHE A 324 17.44 9.81 9.21
C PHE A 324 17.58 10.93 8.18
N PHE A 325 16.88 10.85 7.06
CA PHE A 325 16.93 11.91 6.04
C PHE A 325 16.31 13.22 6.50
N LYS A 326 15.31 13.18 7.36
CA LYS A 326 14.75 14.37 7.98
C LYS A 326 15.77 15.05 8.91
N PHE A 327 16.54 14.27 9.68
CA PHE A 327 17.60 14.78 10.54
C PHE A 327 18.74 15.40 9.70
N GLU A 328 19.21 14.70 8.66
CA GLU A 328 20.24 15.22 7.74
C GLU A 328 19.81 16.55 7.13
N ASN A 329 18.59 16.68 6.67
CA ASN A 329 18.06 17.92 6.10
C ASN A 329 17.99 19.08 7.10
N ASN A 330 17.78 18.80 8.39
CA ASN A 330 17.69 19.85 9.42
C ASN A 330 19.06 20.30 9.94
N TYR A 331 20.05 19.40 10.01
CA TYR A 331 21.32 19.63 10.69
C TYR A 331 22.55 19.57 9.79
N GLY A 332 22.42 19.02 8.55
CA GLY A 332 23.54 18.84 7.62
C GLY A 332 24.29 20.13 7.22
N ASN A 333 23.66 21.30 7.36
CA ASN A 333 24.32 22.60 7.12
C ASN A 333 25.34 23.01 8.20
N ASN A 334 25.40 22.33 9.36
CA ASN A 334 26.30 22.71 10.46
C ASN A 334 27.62 21.94 10.49
N TYR A 335 27.77 20.88 9.68
CA TYR A 335 28.96 20.02 9.66
C TYR A 335 29.78 20.10 8.37
N SER A 336 29.39 20.94 7.41
CA SER A 336 30.11 21.15 6.15
C SER A 336 30.80 22.53 6.13
N ARG A 337 31.31 23.00 7.27
CA ARG A 337 32.26 24.13 7.35
C ARG A 337 33.53 23.70 8.07
#